data_f0beeead7ffcaf0c7e8c1bb4150aa2f6
#
_entry.id   f0beeead7ffcaf0c7e8c1bb4150aa2f6
#
_cell.length_a   1.000
_cell.length_b   1.000
_cell.length_c   1.000
_cell.angle_alpha   90.00
_cell.angle_beta   90.00
_cell.angle_gamma   90.00
#
_symmetry.space_group_name_H-M   'P 1'
#
loop_
_entity.id
_entity.type
_entity.pdbx_description
1 polymer ?
#
loop_
_entity_poly.entity_id
_entity_poly.type
_entity_poly.pdbx_seq_one_letter_code
_entity_poly.pdbx_strand_id
1 'polypeptide(L)'
;MSKGALIFAQNNSEIDYVKIAIFAAKRVKEYLGIPVSLVTDSKTWLYESDINPEEVFDKIIDISDNADFIKGQXRSFHDGTVTRKILKWKNFSRSDCYDLSPYDETLVLDSDYIVCSDSLKNIWNNAYDFAIYKEAFDLARWRVPYNYINQYSVPFYWATVFYFKKTPATEAFFELIKHIKENWTYYRMLYSVDAITYRNDFSFSIAINIMNGGDPNGDFVSPLPGKLYYAVDKDVIIDIKGNKCKLLVEKENFPGEYTALKTNGIDVHLMNKYSMARIIDEGAQQ
;
A
#
# COMPACT_ATOMS: atom_id res chain seq x y z
N MET A 1 24.85 -4.42 -2.38
CA MET A 1 23.62 -3.69 -2.74
C MET A 1 22.88 -3.32 -1.47
N SER A 2 22.46 -2.06 -1.38
CA SER A 2 21.66 -1.58 -0.23
C SER A 2 20.21 -2.07 -0.35
N LYS A 3 19.63 -2.41 0.80
CA LYS A 3 18.26 -2.97 0.86
C LYS A 3 17.45 -2.23 1.90
N GLY A 4 16.18 -1.96 1.62
CA GLY A 4 15.31 -1.33 2.59
C GLY A 4 13.86 -1.23 2.14
N ALA A 5 13.02 -0.75 3.04
CA ALA A 5 11.61 -0.51 2.76
C ALA A 5 11.35 0.97 2.50
N LEU A 6 10.35 1.26 1.67
CA LEU A 6 9.92 2.61 1.34
C LEU A 6 8.43 2.72 1.61
N ILE A 7 8.04 3.70 2.43
CA ILE A 7 6.64 3.96 2.77
C ILE A 7 6.29 5.37 2.30
N PHE A 8 5.13 5.50 1.66
CA PHE A 8 4.57 6.80 1.24
C PHE A 8 3.48 7.19 2.24
N ALA A 9 3.59 8.41 2.79
CA ALA A 9 2.58 8.94 3.71
C ALA A 9 2.37 10.42 3.47
N GLN A 10 1.16 10.79 3.09
CA GLN A 10 0.78 12.18 2.77
C GLN A 10 -0.50 12.53 3.51
N ASN A 11 -0.37 13.37 4.53
CA ASN A 11 -1.48 13.75 5.41
C ASN A 11 -2.59 14.49 4.64
N ASN A 12 -3.81 14.30 5.09
CA ASN A 12 -4.94 15.12 4.66
C ASN A 12 -5.51 15.87 5.89
N SER A 13 -6.68 16.47 5.75
CA SER A 13 -7.25 17.34 6.79
C SER A 13 -7.65 16.61 8.09
N GLU A 14 -7.72 15.28 8.08
CA GLU A 14 -8.21 14.51 9.23
C GLU A 14 -7.36 13.30 9.60
N ILE A 15 -6.59 12.77 8.63
CA ILE A 15 -5.83 11.54 8.85
C ILE A 15 -4.35 11.87 8.79
N ASP A 16 -3.65 11.57 9.88
CA ASP A 16 -2.19 11.66 9.95
C ASP A 16 -1.59 10.36 9.45
N TYR A 17 -1.31 10.31 8.16
CA TYR A 17 -0.68 9.15 7.51
C TYR A 17 0.78 8.97 7.97
N VAL A 18 1.45 10.05 8.38
CA VAL A 18 2.83 9.96 8.87
C VAL A 18 2.85 9.19 10.19
N LYS A 19 1.90 9.45 11.09
CA LYS A 19 1.76 8.70 12.35
C LYS A 19 1.53 7.19 12.06
N ILE A 20 0.66 6.89 11.10
CA ILE A 20 0.40 5.50 10.68
C ILE A 20 1.68 4.87 10.10
N ALA A 21 2.43 5.62 9.28
CA ALA A 21 3.69 5.15 8.71
C ALA A 21 4.76 4.89 9.77
N ILE A 22 4.82 5.71 10.83
CA ILE A 22 5.72 5.48 11.98
C ILE A 22 5.41 4.11 12.60
N PHE A 23 4.14 3.83 12.86
CA PHE A 23 3.71 2.55 13.41
C PHE A 23 4.10 1.40 12.48
N ALA A 24 3.80 1.52 11.18
CA ALA A 24 4.15 0.50 10.18
C ALA A 24 5.66 0.28 10.09
N ALA A 25 6.46 1.36 10.10
CA ALA A 25 7.92 1.28 10.00
C ALA A 25 8.52 0.54 11.20
N LYS A 26 8.02 0.79 12.41
CA LYS A 26 8.46 0.07 13.61
C LYS A 26 8.24 -1.45 13.45
N ARG A 27 7.11 -1.83 12.86
CA ARG A 27 6.81 -3.25 12.62
C ARG A 27 7.69 -3.84 11.53
N VAL A 28 7.97 -3.09 10.47
CA VAL A 28 8.91 -3.53 9.42
C VAL A 28 10.29 -3.80 10.05
N LYS A 29 10.78 -2.88 10.89
CA LYS A 29 12.07 -3.07 11.57
C LYS A 29 12.05 -4.29 12.51
N GLU A 30 10.95 -4.46 13.26
CA GLU A 30 10.81 -5.58 14.21
C GLU A 30 10.77 -6.94 13.50
N TYR A 31 9.94 -7.08 12.47
CA TYR A 31 9.69 -8.38 11.84
C TYR A 31 10.63 -8.68 10.69
N LEU A 32 11.04 -7.68 9.91
CA LEU A 32 11.88 -7.90 8.73
C LEU A 32 13.36 -7.54 8.97
N GLY A 33 13.64 -6.68 9.95
CA GLY A 33 15.03 -6.31 10.30
C GLY A 33 15.71 -5.45 9.24
N ILE A 34 14.96 -4.63 8.51
CA ILE A 34 15.49 -3.80 7.43
C ILE A 34 15.27 -2.31 7.71
N PRO A 35 16.11 -1.42 7.16
CA PRO A 35 15.89 0.02 7.27
C PRO A 35 14.63 0.45 6.52
N VAL A 36 14.01 1.53 6.97
CA VAL A 36 12.78 2.06 6.37
C VAL A 36 12.97 3.55 6.08
N SER A 37 12.61 3.97 4.88
CA SER A 37 12.58 5.38 4.47
C SER A 37 11.14 5.84 4.25
N LEU A 38 10.89 7.12 4.51
CA LEU A 38 9.57 7.74 4.37
C LEU A 38 9.60 8.74 3.21
N VAL A 39 8.60 8.67 2.33
CA VAL A 39 8.31 9.71 1.34
C VAL A 39 7.06 10.46 1.81
N THR A 40 7.18 11.77 2.00
CA THR A 40 6.07 12.57 2.54
C THR A 40 6.08 14.01 2.00
N ASP A 41 4.89 14.60 1.89
CA ASP A 41 4.72 16.05 1.66
C ASP A 41 4.35 16.78 2.96
N SER A 42 4.41 16.11 4.11
CA SER A 42 3.89 16.59 5.38
C SER A 42 5.01 16.77 6.41
N LYS A 43 6.14 17.33 5.98
CA LYS A 43 7.33 17.49 6.82
C LYS A 43 7.04 18.24 8.11
N THR A 44 6.17 19.25 8.05
CA THR A 44 5.81 20.02 9.25
C THR A 44 5.11 19.15 10.32
N TRP A 45 4.35 18.16 9.90
CA TRP A 45 3.65 17.25 10.82
C TRP A 45 4.60 16.30 11.54
N LEU A 46 5.77 16.03 10.97
CA LEU A 46 6.77 15.17 11.60
C LEU A 46 7.24 15.73 12.94
N TYR A 47 7.28 17.04 13.05
CA TYR A 47 7.80 17.71 14.23
C TYR A 47 6.72 18.03 15.28
N GLU A 48 5.47 17.77 14.96
CA GLU A 48 4.34 17.92 15.87
C GLU A 48 4.02 16.60 16.61
N SER A 49 4.60 15.51 16.14
CA SER A 49 4.45 14.17 16.73
C SER A 49 5.26 14.05 18.02
N ASP A 50 4.74 13.32 19.00
CA ASP A 50 5.46 12.97 20.24
C ASP A 50 6.64 12.04 19.99
N ILE A 51 6.70 11.44 18.80
CA ILE A 51 7.78 10.54 18.38
C ILE A 51 8.61 11.27 17.34
N ASN A 52 9.91 11.36 17.57
CA ASN A 52 10.82 11.94 16.57
C ASN A 52 10.93 10.98 15.36
N PRO A 53 10.42 11.37 14.19
CA PRO A 53 10.46 10.47 13.02
C PRO A 53 11.87 10.10 12.59
N GLU A 54 12.87 10.97 12.85
CA GLU A 54 14.26 10.70 12.49
C GLU A 54 14.85 9.52 13.29
N GLU A 55 14.24 9.16 14.42
CA GLU A 55 14.62 7.97 15.18
C GLU A 55 14.03 6.69 14.57
N VAL A 56 12.97 6.84 13.77
CA VAL A 56 12.26 5.69 13.17
C VAL A 56 12.71 5.46 11.72
N PHE A 57 12.82 6.53 10.94
CA PHE A 57 13.14 6.43 9.51
C PHE A 57 14.62 6.69 9.26
N ASP A 58 15.22 5.85 8.42
CA ASP A 58 16.61 6.00 8.01
C ASP A 58 16.80 7.22 7.10
N LYS A 59 15.80 7.50 6.26
CA LYS A 59 15.74 8.71 5.44
C LYS A 59 14.31 9.22 5.35
N ILE A 60 14.16 10.54 5.35
CA ILE A 60 12.89 11.22 5.11
C ILE A 60 13.04 12.03 3.81
N ILE A 61 12.24 11.67 2.83
CA ILE A 61 12.28 12.26 1.48
C ILE A 61 11.07 13.19 1.36
N ASP A 62 11.34 14.49 1.40
CA ASP A 62 10.31 15.52 1.35
C ASP A 62 9.99 15.87 -0.10
N ILE A 63 8.72 15.68 -0.47
CA ILE A 63 8.22 15.96 -1.81
C ILE A 63 7.29 17.19 -1.83
N SER A 64 7.34 18.03 -0.79
CA SER A 64 6.45 19.19 -0.65
C SER A 64 6.61 20.22 -1.79
N ASP A 65 7.79 20.34 -2.34
CA ASP A 65 8.09 21.31 -3.40
C ASP A 65 7.65 20.85 -4.79
N ASN A 66 7.18 19.62 -4.92
CA ASN A 66 6.76 19.08 -6.21
C ASN A 66 5.24 19.23 -6.38
N ALA A 67 4.84 20.15 -7.27
CA ALA A 67 3.42 20.48 -7.50
C ALA A 67 2.58 19.28 -7.95
N ASP A 68 3.18 18.32 -8.65
CA ASP A 68 2.46 17.14 -9.12
C ASP A 68 2.07 16.21 -7.97
N PHE A 69 2.82 16.21 -6.88
CA PHE A 69 2.52 15.39 -5.71
C PHE A 69 1.42 15.98 -4.81
N ILE A 70 1.10 17.28 -5.00
CA ILE A 70 0.05 17.96 -4.24
C ILE A 70 -1.35 17.61 -4.79
N LYS A 71 -1.43 17.19 -6.03
CA LYS A 71 -2.69 16.77 -6.66
C LYS A 71 -3.28 15.57 -5.92
N GLY A 72 -4.60 15.57 -5.70
CA GLY A 72 -5.29 14.49 -5.02
C GLY A 72 -6.70 14.31 -5.54
N GLN A 73 -7.27 13.23 -5.17
CA GLN A 73 -8.66 12.88 -5.53
C GLN A 73 -9.51 12.78 -4.27
N UNK A 74 -10.63 13.05 -4.18
CA UNK A 74 -11.43 12.84 -3.26
C UNK A 74 -11.73 11.48 -3.20
N ARG A 75 -11.74 10.99 -2.18
CA ARG A 75 -12.09 9.59 -1.89
C ARG A 75 -13.01 9.52 -0.68
N SER A 76 -13.90 8.55 -0.70
CA SER A 76 -14.75 8.24 0.46
C SER A 76 -13.96 7.44 1.49
N PHE A 77 -14.02 7.86 2.75
CA PHE A 77 -13.42 7.16 3.89
C PHE A 77 -14.52 6.81 4.88
N HIS A 78 -14.43 5.64 5.49
CA HIS A 78 -15.37 5.16 6.48
C HIS A 78 -14.68 4.95 7.83
N ASP A 79 -15.43 5.17 8.91
CA ASP A 79 -15.05 4.75 10.25
C ASP A 79 -16.13 3.78 10.75
N GLY A 80 -16.12 2.60 10.22
CA GLY A 80 -17.22 1.66 10.34
C GLY A 80 -18.29 1.94 9.30
N THR A 81 -19.47 1.36 9.43
CA THR A 81 -20.54 1.47 8.43
C THR A 81 -21.28 2.79 8.42
N VAL A 82 -21.35 3.47 9.55
CA VAL A 82 -22.22 4.63 9.76
C VAL A 82 -21.54 5.94 9.37
N THR A 83 -20.30 6.11 9.73
CA THR A 83 -19.56 7.35 9.51
C THR A 83 -18.85 7.31 8.16
N ARG A 84 -19.16 8.29 7.31
CA ARG A 84 -18.53 8.43 6.00
C ARG A 84 -18.16 9.89 5.75
N LYS A 85 -16.90 10.09 5.31
CA LYS A 85 -16.39 11.42 4.95
C LYS A 85 -15.71 11.38 3.59
N ILE A 86 -15.76 12.48 2.87
CA ILE A 86 -15.06 12.62 1.59
C ILE A 86 -13.85 13.51 1.85
N LEU A 87 -12.67 12.95 1.72
CA LEU A 87 -11.40 13.64 1.98
C LEU A 87 -10.50 13.57 0.75
N LYS A 88 -9.56 14.47 0.69
CA LYS A 88 -8.53 14.45 -0.33
C LYS A 88 -7.60 13.25 -0.09
N TRP A 89 -7.40 12.46 -1.12
CA TRP A 89 -6.47 11.32 -1.12
C TRP A 89 -5.31 11.66 -2.07
N LYS A 90 -4.08 11.56 -1.55
CA LYS A 90 -2.88 11.94 -2.26
C LYS A 90 -2.00 10.73 -2.42
N ASN A 91 -2.05 9.83 -3.13
CA ASN A 91 -1.16 8.66 -3.25
C ASN A 91 -0.80 8.43 -4.72
N PHE A 92 -0.33 9.51 -5.36
CA PHE A 92 0.01 9.46 -6.78
C PHE A 92 1.51 9.21 -7.04
N SER A 93 2.34 9.29 -6.01
CA SER A 93 3.79 9.29 -6.18
C SER A 93 4.43 7.90 -6.21
N ARG A 94 3.64 6.83 -6.16
CA ARG A 94 4.19 5.46 -6.28
C ARG A 94 4.87 5.19 -7.62
N SER A 95 4.44 5.86 -8.68
CA SER A 95 5.11 5.81 -9.98
C SER A 95 6.57 6.29 -9.90
N ASP A 96 6.88 7.07 -8.89
CA ASP A 96 8.20 7.72 -8.75
C ASP A 96 9.11 6.98 -7.77
N CYS A 97 8.69 5.82 -7.24
CA CYS A 97 9.46 5.12 -6.21
C CYS A 97 10.83 4.65 -6.68
N TYR A 98 11.03 4.43 -7.98
CA TYR A 98 12.34 4.08 -8.52
C TYR A 98 13.35 5.20 -8.27
N ASP A 99 12.94 6.44 -8.60
CA ASP A 99 13.81 7.62 -8.44
C ASP A 99 13.96 8.00 -6.96
N LEU A 100 12.87 7.91 -6.21
CA LEU A 100 12.83 8.35 -4.81
C LEU A 100 13.51 7.37 -3.85
N SER A 101 13.58 6.08 -4.19
CA SER A 101 14.15 5.10 -3.27
C SER A 101 15.66 5.33 -3.10
N PRO A 102 16.14 5.34 -1.84
CA PRO A 102 17.59 5.42 -1.59
C PRO A 102 18.30 4.07 -1.66
N TYR A 103 17.58 3.00 -2.00
CA TYR A 103 18.11 1.63 -1.96
C TYR A 103 18.25 1.04 -3.35
N ASP A 104 19.19 0.10 -3.50
CA ASP A 104 19.34 -0.70 -4.74
C ASP A 104 18.21 -1.72 -4.88
N GLU A 105 17.77 -2.29 -3.74
CA GLU A 105 16.64 -3.22 -3.65
C GLU A 105 15.62 -2.64 -2.68
N THR A 106 14.38 -2.48 -3.11
CA THR A 106 13.35 -1.76 -2.36
C THR A 106 12.08 -2.59 -2.21
N LEU A 107 11.60 -2.71 -0.97
CA LEU A 107 10.26 -3.19 -0.65
C LEU A 107 9.37 -1.97 -0.41
N VAL A 108 8.39 -1.73 -1.28
CA VAL A 108 7.45 -0.62 -1.13
C VAL A 108 6.20 -1.13 -0.42
N LEU A 109 5.74 -0.38 0.58
CA LEU A 109 4.59 -0.76 1.42
C LEU A 109 3.63 0.43 1.57
N ASP A 110 2.33 0.15 1.57
CA ASP A 110 1.33 1.13 2.04
C ASP A 110 1.54 1.39 3.54
N SER A 111 1.31 2.62 3.97
CA SER A 111 1.43 2.99 5.39
C SER A 111 0.49 2.18 6.30
N ASP A 112 -0.62 1.69 5.76
CA ASP A 112 -1.61 0.89 6.47
C ASP A 112 -1.49 -0.62 6.20
N TYR A 113 -0.36 -1.06 5.64
CA TYR A 113 0.00 -2.48 5.55
C TYR A 113 0.82 -2.85 6.80
N ILE A 114 0.24 -3.69 7.63
CA ILE A 114 0.78 -4.00 8.97
C ILE A 114 1.48 -5.36 8.92
N VAL A 115 2.80 -5.30 9.06
CA VAL A 115 3.65 -6.50 9.09
C VAL A 115 3.50 -7.18 10.44
N CYS A 116 3.13 -8.46 10.42
CA CYS A 116 2.93 -9.31 11.60
C CYS A 116 3.68 -10.64 11.48
N SER A 117 4.52 -10.77 10.45
CA SER A 117 5.27 -12.00 10.18
C SER A 117 6.61 -11.65 9.52
N ASP A 118 7.43 -12.66 9.36
CA ASP A 118 8.70 -12.52 8.63
C ASP A 118 8.61 -13.06 7.19
N SER A 119 7.40 -13.28 6.69
CA SER A 119 7.17 -13.90 5.38
C SER A 119 7.87 -13.16 4.24
N LEU A 120 7.97 -11.83 4.34
CA LEU A 120 8.62 -11.02 3.31
C LEU A 120 10.16 -10.97 3.40
N LYS A 121 10.78 -11.63 4.40
CA LYS A 121 12.25 -11.67 4.51
C LYS A 121 12.93 -12.32 3.31
N ASN A 122 12.24 -13.27 2.67
CA ASN A 122 12.85 -14.07 1.60
C ASN A 122 12.85 -13.39 0.23
N ILE A 123 12.25 -12.22 0.10
CA ILE A 123 12.16 -11.53 -1.20
C ILE A 123 13.53 -11.10 -1.72
N TRP A 124 14.49 -10.87 -0.81
CA TRP A 124 15.85 -10.41 -1.18
C TRP A 124 16.65 -11.47 -1.95
N ASN A 125 16.19 -12.70 -1.93
CA ASN A 125 16.80 -13.81 -2.70
C ASN A 125 16.06 -14.07 -4.00
N ASN A 126 15.16 -13.17 -4.39
CA ASN A 126 14.33 -13.33 -5.60
C ASN A 126 15.21 -13.26 -6.86
N ALA A 127 14.99 -14.19 -7.77
CA ALA A 127 15.63 -14.19 -9.08
C ALA A 127 15.09 -13.08 -9.99
N TYR A 128 13.88 -12.61 -9.73
CA TYR A 128 13.22 -11.58 -10.53
C TYR A 128 13.60 -10.18 -10.03
N ASP A 129 13.56 -9.23 -10.94
CA ASP A 129 13.84 -7.82 -10.60
C ASP A 129 12.60 -7.10 -10.07
N PHE A 130 11.40 -7.68 -10.22
CA PHE A 130 10.16 -7.11 -9.73
C PHE A 130 9.25 -8.20 -9.18
N ALA A 131 8.65 -7.94 -8.01
CA ALA A 131 7.68 -8.86 -7.41
C ALA A 131 6.50 -8.07 -6.82
N ILE A 132 5.29 -8.60 -6.94
CA ILE A 132 4.06 -7.93 -6.53
C ILE A 132 2.98 -8.97 -6.19
N TYR A 133 2.00 -8.61 -5.33
CA TYR A 133 0.89 -9.53 -5.04
C TYR A 133 -0.07 -9.62 -6.23
N LYS A 134 -0.30 -10.85 -6.68
CA LYS A 134 -1.32 -11.19 -7.67
C LYS A 134 -2.61 -11.66 -7.00
N GLU A 135 -2.51 -12.28 -5.83
CA GLU A 135 -3.68 -12.79 -5.10
C GLU A 135 -3.95 -11.94 -3.86
N ALA A 136 -5.22 -11.60 -3.65
CA ALA A 136 -5.67 -10.89 -2.46
C ALA A 136 -6.88 -11.58 -1.86
N PHE A 137 -7.08 -11.43 -0.55
CA PHE A 137 -8.13 -12.11 0.18
C PHE A 137 -8.76 -11.17 1.21
N ASP A 138 -10.06 -10.95 1.07
CA ASP A 138 -10.85 -10.19 2.04
C ASP A 138 -11.09 -11.05 3.28
N LEU A 139 -10.47 -10.68 4.39
CA LEU A 139 -10.57 -11.43 5.65
C LEU A 139 -11.99 -11.50 6.18
N ALA A 140 -12.77 -10.45 5.97
CA ALA A 140 -14.13 -10.34 6.50
C ALA A 140 -15.13 -11.16 5.69
N ARG A 141 -14.99 -11.12 4.37
CA ARG A 141 -16.04 -11.59 3.44
C ARG A 141 -15.64 -12.86 2.70
N TRP A 142 -14.46 -13.37 3.01
CA TRP A 142 -13.94 -14.65 2.49
C TRP A 142 -13.99 -14.73 0.96
N ARG A 143 -13.63 -13.63 0.30
CA ARG A 143 -13.69 -13.57 -1.17
C ARG A 143 -12.39 -13.06 -1.77
N VAL A 144 -12.16 -13.43 -3.01
CA VAL A 144 -11.10 -12.90 -3.86
C VAL A 144 -11.74 -11.80 -4.71
N PRO A 145 -11.38 -10.53 -4.52
CA PRO A 145 -12.13 -9.43 -5.15
C PRO A 145 -11.87 -9.27 -6.64
N TYR A 146 -10.63 -9.39 -7.08
CA TYR A 146 -10.24 -9.17 -8.47
C TYR A 146 -9.17 -10.16 -8.88
N ASN A 147 -9.40 -10.85 -9.99
CA ASN A 147 -8.38 -11.65 -10.67
C ASN A 147 -7.88 -10.93 -11.93
N TYR A 148 -8.73 -10.13 -12.54
CA TYR A 148 -8.45 -9.44 -13.81
C TYR A 148 -8.93 -7.99 -13.73
N ILE A 149 -8.31 -7.11 -14.55
CA ILE A 149 -8.72 -5.70 -14.61
C ILE A 149 -9.96 -5.52 -15.49
N ASN A 150 -10.26 -6.51 -16.34
CA ASN A 150 -11.35 -6.45 -17.31
C ASN A 150 -11.80 -7.87 -17.70
N GLN A 151 -12.80 -7.94 -18.57
CA GLN A 151 -13.36 -9.20 -19.09
C GLN A 151 -12.40 -9.92 -20.07
N TYR A 152 -11.31 -9.29 -20.50
CA TYR A 152 -10.38 -9.83 -21.47
C TYR A 152 -9.17 -10.52 -20.84
N SER A 153 -9.28 -10.81 -19.56
CA SER A 153 -8.29 -11.61 -18.81
C SER A 153 -6.90 -10.98 -18.66
N VAL A 154 -6.82 -9.66 -18.59
CA VAL A 154 -5.59 -9.00 -18.20
C VAL A 154 -5.43 -9.13 -16.67
N PRO A 155 -4.39 -9.79 -16.17
CA PRO A 155 -4.27 -10.05 -14.73
C PRO A 155 -4.25 -8.77 -13.89
N PHE A 156 -4.88 -8.83 -12.71
CA PHE A 156 -4.87 -7.74 -11.73
C PHE A 156 -3.74 -7.96 -10.74
N TYR A 157 -3.00 -6.90 -10.46
CA TYR A 157 -1.91 -6.90 -9.48
C TYR A 157 -2.16 -5.82 -8.42
N TRP A 158 -1.76 -6.10 -7.18
CA TRP A 158 -2.05 -5.26 -6.03
C TRP A 158 -0.83 -4.43 -5.66
N ALA A 159 -0.84 -3.15 -5.98
CA ALA A 159 0.28 -2.23 -5.74
C ALA A 159 0.39 -1.77 -4.27
N THR A 160 -0.32 -2.43 -3.36
CA THR A 160 -0.22 -2.21 -1.91
C THR A 160 1.19 -2.54 -1.39
N VAL A 161 1.74 -3.66 -1.88
CA VAL A 161 3.10 -4.11 -1.57
C VAL A 161 3.76 -4.60 -2.85
N PHE A 162 4.98 -4.15 -3.11
CA PHE A 162 5.79 -4.66 -4.21
C PHE A 162 7.27 -4.47 -3.91
N TYR A 163 8.07 -5.24 -4.58
CA TYR A 163 9.53 -5.22 -4.47
C TYR A 163 10.14 -4.97 -5.84
N PHE A 164 11.24 -4.22 -5.85
CA PHE A 164 12.02 -4.05 -7.08
C PHE A 164 13.52 -3.92 -6.79
N LYS A 165 14.33 -4.33 -7.77
CA LYS A 165 15.75 -4.00 -7.86
C LYS A 165 15.92 -2.85 -8.85
N LYS A 166 16.89 -1.98 -8.62
CA LYS A 166 17.22 -0.91 -9.59
C LYS A 166 18.00 -1.53 -10.76
N THR A 167 17.28 -1.82 -11.84
CA THR A 167 17.83 -2.35 -13.11
C THR A 167 17.23 -1.56 -14.27
N PRO A 168 17.84 -1.62 -15.47
CA PRO A 168 17.23 -0.96 -16.64
C PRO A 168 15.82 -1.43 -16.94
N ALA A 169 15.50 -2.70 -16.68
CA ALA A 169 14.14 -3.23 -16.91
C ALA A 169 13.13 -2.61 -15.97
N THR A 170 13.45 -2.48 -14.68
CA THR A 170 12.54 -1.85 -13.71
C THR A 170 12.48 -0.34 -13.90
N GLU A 171 13.56 0.31 -14.34
CA GLU A 171 13.54 1.71 -14.74
C GLU A 171 12.51 1.94 -15.84
N ALA A 172 12.61 1.17 -16.92
CA ALA A 172 11.66 1.24 -18.04
C ALA A 172 10.22 0.98 -17.58
N PHE A 173 10.03 0.04 -16.67
CA PHE A 173 8.72 -0.29 -16.08
C PHE A 173 8.13 0.93 -15.35
N PHE A 174 8.90 1.61 -14.49
CA PHE A 174 8.39 2.76 -13.75
C PHE A 174 8.15 3.97 -14.66
N GLU A 175 8.96 4.16 -15.69
CA GLU A 175 8.69 5.17 -16.72
C GLU A 175 7.38 4.88 -17.46
N LEU A 176 7.12 3.62 -17.77
CA LEU A 176 5.85 3.20 -18.37
C LEU A 176 4.66 3.48 -17.44
N ILE A 177 4.80 3.23 -16.13
CA ILE A 177 3.74 3.55 -15.15
C ILE A 177 3.46 5.06 -15.13
N LYS A 178 4.50 5.90 -15.15
CA LYS A 178 4.36 7.36 -15.22
C LYS A 178 3.60 7.76 -16.48
N HIS A 179 3.98 7.20 -17.61
CA HIS A 179 3.32 7.45 -18.89
C HIS A 179 1.84 7.05 -18.87
N ILE A 180 1.52 5.87 -18.31
CA ILE A 180 0.12 5.40 -18.17
C ILE A 180 -0.67 6.37 -17.28
N LYS A 181 -0.09 6.81 -16.17
CA LYS A 181 -0.70 7.75 -15.23
C LYS A 181 -1.04 9.08 -15.92
N GLU A 182 -0.09 9.64 -16.67
CA GLU A 182 -0.26 10.90 -17.41
C GLU A 182 -1.33 10.78 -18.49
N ASN A 183 -1.46 9.61 -19.07
CA ASN A 183 -2.40 9.33 -20.16
C ASN A 183 -3.54 8.41 -19.72
N TRP A 184 -3.99 8.54 -18.42
CA TRP A 184 -4.92 7.59 -17.81
C TRP A 184 -6.22 7.42 -18.62
N THR A 185 -6.79 8.51 -19.13
CA THR A 185 -8.02 8.44 -19.92
C THR A 185 -7.88 7.53 -21.14
N TYR A 186 -6.74 7.62 -21.84
CA TYR A 186 -6.46 6.77 -22.99
C TYR A 186 -6.32 5.29 -22.57
N TYR A 187 -5.49 5.03 -21.55
CA TYR A 187 -5.21 3.65 -21.14
C TYR A 187 -6.41 2.96 -20.54
N ARG A 188 -7.22 3.67 -19.73
CA ARG A 188 -8.42 3.05 -19.16
C ARG A 188 -9.43 2.65 -20.25
N MET A 189 -9.50 3.43 -21.33
CA MET A 189 -10.38 3.09 -22.48
C MET A 189 -9.81 1.90 -23.26
N LEU A 190 -8.51 1.93 -23.55
CA LEU A 190 -7.82 0.87 -24.29
C LEU A 190 -7.96 -0.48 -23.59
N TYR A 191 -7.84 -0.49 -22.27
CA TYR A 191 -7.90 -1.71 -21.45
C TYR A 191 -9.30 -1.97 -20.87
N SER A 192 -10.31 -1.21 -21.28
CA SER A 192 -11.70 -1.36 -20.82
C SER A 192 -11.81 -1.37 -19.28
N VAL A 193 -11.10 -0.43 -18.63
CA VAL A 193 -11.19 -0.26 -17.18
C VAL A 193 -12.35 0.71 -16.88
N ASP A 194 -13.34 0.24 -16.15
CA ASP A 194 -14.53 1.03 -15.82
C ASP A 194 -14.23 2.22 -14.90
N ALA A 195 -13.21 2.09 -14.06
CA ALA A 195 -12.85 3.12 -13.10
C ALA A 195 -12.36 4.39 -13.80
N ILE A 196 -13.09 5.49 -13.62
CA ILE A 196 -12.70 6.80 -14.16
C ILE A 196 -11.48 7.32 -13.40
N THR A 197 -11.49 7.12 -12.09
CA THR A 197 -10.44 7.59 -11.19
C THR A 197 -9.19 6.72 -11.31
N TYR A 198 -8.03 7.36 -11.42
CA TYR A 198 -6.75 6.67 -11.46
C TYR A 198 -6.51 5.88 -10.17
N ARG A 199 -5.99 4.66 -10.32
CA ARG A 199 -5.53 3.82 -9.21
C ARG A 199 -4.21 3.14 -9.61
N ASN A 200 -3.28 3.10 -8.66
CA ASN A 200 -1.98 2.44 -8.88
C ASN A 200 -2.13 0.98 -9.32
N ASP A 201 -3.07 0.24 -8.73
CA ASP A 201 -3.30 -1.17 -9.08
C ASP A 201 -3.54 -1.37 -10.57
N PHE A 202 -4.39 -0.51 -11.17
CA PHE A 202 -4.68 -0.62 -12.60
C PHE A 202 -3.47 -0.26 -13.46
N SER A 203 -2.75 0.83 -13.12
CA SER A 203 -1.59 1.24 -13.93
C SER A 203 -0.46 0.22 -13.84
N PHE A 204 -0.22 -0.36 -12.66
CA PHE A 204 0.75 -1.44 -12.49
C PHE A 204 0.34 -2.68 -13.30
N SER A 205 -0.94 -3.07 -13.23
CA SER A 205 -1.45 -4.23 -13.99
C SER A 205 -1.29 -4.04 -15.50
N ILE A 206 -1.62 -2.85 -16.01
CA ILE A 206 -1.46 -2.51 -17.44
C ILE A 206 0.02 -2.53 -17.83
N ALA A 207 0.87 -1.90 -17.00
CA ALA A 207 2.31 -1.86 -17.29
C ALA A 207 2.92 -3.26 -17.30
N ILE A 208 2.55 -4.13 -16.36
CA ILE A 208 3.01 -5.52 -16.33
C ILE A 208 2.55 -6.26 -17.60
N ASN A 209 1.30 -6.08 -18.00
CA ASN A 209 0.79 -6.70 -19.22
C ASN A 209 1.59 -6.26 -20.44
N ILE A 210 1.95 -4.98 -20.54
CA ILE A 210 2.76 -4.45 -21.64
C ILE A 210 4.18 -5.04 -21.59
N MET A 211 4.82 -5.06 -20.42
CA MET A 211 6.16 -5.61 -20.23
C MET A 211 6.21 -7.11 -20.60
N ASN A 212 5.11 -7.81 -20.39
CA ASN A 212 4.96 -9.22 -20.76
C ASN A 212 4.58 -9.41 -22.24
N GLY A 213 4.51 -8.34 -23.04
CA GLY A 213 4.08 -8.43 -24.45
C GLY A 213 2.63 -8.87 -24.62
N GLY A 214 1.78 -8.65 -23.61
CA GLY A 214 0.38 -9.07 -23.64
C GLY A 214 0.13 -10.50 -23.18
N ASP A 215 1.18 -11.24 -22.83
CA ASP A 215 1.03 -12.62 -22.34
C ASP A 215 0.64 -12.62 -20.86
N PRO A 216 -0.54 -13.16 -20.48
CA PRO A 216 -0.94 -13.21 -19.07
C PRO A 216 -0.08 -14.15 -18.22
N ASN A 217 0.74 -14.99 -18.85
CA ASN A 217 1.68 -15.89 -18.19
C ASN A 217 3.14 -15.44 -18.37
N GLY A 218 3.35 -14.21 -18.82
CA GLY A 218 4.68 -13.65 -18.97
C GLY A 218 5.44 -13.57 -17.64
N ASP A 219 6.75 -13.56 -17.72
CA ASP A 219 7.64 -13.72 -16.59
C ASP A 219 8.34 -12.43 -16.13
N PHE A 220 7.83 -11.27 -16.51
CA PHE A 220 8.41 -10.00 -16.04
C PHE A 220 8.35 -9.87 -14.51
N VAL A 221 7.30 -10.42 -13.89
CA VAL A 221 7.10 -10.31 -12.43
C VAL A 221 7.02 -11.69 -11.76
N SER A 222 7.49 -11.77 -10.51
CA SER A 222 7.18 -12.91 -9.66
C SER A 222 6.11 -12.52 -8.63
N PRO A 223 5.33 -13.50 -8.12
CA PRO A 223 4.45 -13.21 -7.00
C PRO A 223 5.26 -13.00 -5.71
N LEU A 224 4.79 -12.11 -4.85
CA LEU A 224 5.29 -12.02 -3.48
C LEU A 224 4.85 -13.26 -2.69
N PRO A 225 5.58 -13.64 -1.63
CA PRO A 225 5.20 -14.81 -0.82
C PRO A 225 3.79 -14.66 -0.21
N GLY A 226 2.97 -15.71 -0.33
CA GLY A 226 1.64 -15.73 0.24
C GLY A 226 0.61 -14.93 -0.55
N LYS A 227 -0.33 -14.35 0.17
CA LYS A 227 -1.43 -13.55 -0.39
C LYS A 227 -1.52 -12.21 0.32
N LEU A 228 -2.06 -11.21 -0.36
CA LEU A 228 -2.40 -9.94 0.26
C LEU A 228 -3.70 -10.12 1.06
N TYR A 229 -3.61 -10.20 2.38
CA TYR A 229 -4.78 -10.20 3.24
C TYR A 229 -5.19 -8.75 3.54
N TYR A 230 -6.49 -8.46 3.50
CA TYR A 230 -6.96 -7.10 3.78
C TYR A 230 -8.30 -7.08 4.51
N ALA A 231 -8.53 -5.98 5.21
CA ALA A 231 -9.82 -5.60 5.80
C ALA A 231 -10.18 -4.21 5.29
N VAL A 232 -11.43 -4.03 4.85
CA VAL A 232 -11.88 -2.77 4.24
C VAL A 232 -12.09 -1.68 5.30
N ASP A 233 -12.30 -0.44 4.87
CA ASP A 233 -12.48 0.71 5.76
C ASP A 233 -13.76 0.67 6.61
N LYS A 234 -14.70 -0.19 6.29
CA LYS A 234 -15.90 -0.44 7.11
C LYS A 234 -15.60 -1.35 8.31
N ASP A 235 -14.54 -2.12 8.25
CA ASP A 235 -14.14 -3.02 9.34
C ASP A 235 -13.35 -2.22 10.38
N VAL A 236 -13.66 -2.42 11.65
CA VAL A 236 -13.08 -1.62 12.74
C VAL A 236 -11.95 -2.38 13.40
N ILE A 237 -10.79 -1.73 13.53
CA ILE A 237 -9.64 -2.30 14.23
C ILE A 237 -9.85 -2.09 15.73
N ILE A 238 -9.81 -3.18 16.49
CA ILE A 238 -9.99 -3.17 17.95
C ILE A 238 -8.65 -3.16 18.66
N ASP A 239 -7.68 -3.91 18.13
CA ASP A 239 -6.39 -4.07 18.81
C ASP A 239 -5.35 -4.63 17.83
N ILE A 240 -4.10 -4.20 18.00
CA ILE A 240 -2.93 -4.77 17.32
C ILE A 240 -1.85 -4.99 18.38
N LYS A 241 -1.63 -6.25 18.77
CA LYS A 241 -0.62 -6.60 19.78
C LYS A 241 0.27 -7.74 19.30
N GLY A 242 1.58 -7.50 19.31
CA GLY A 242 2.54 -8.47 18.75
C GLY A 242 2.17 -8.80 17.32
N ASN A 243 2.04 -10.07 17.01
CA ASN A 243 1.70 -10.56 15.67
C ASN A 243 0.20 -10.82 15.46
N LYS A 244 -0.66 -10.22 16.32
CA LYS A 244 -2.11 -10.48 16.31
C LYS A 244 -2.87 -9.17 16.06
N CYS A 245 -3.91 -9.27 15.21
CA CYS A 245 -4.86 -8.18 15.02
C CYS A 245 -6.26 -8.66 15.42
N LYS A 246 -7.02 -7.82 16.10
CA LYS A 246 -8.43 -8.04 16.41
C LYS A 246 -9.27 -7.03 15.65
N LEU A 247 -10.27 -7.51 14.93
CA LEU A 247 -11.13 -6.69 14.09
C LEU A 247 -12.60 -6.97 14.44
N LEU A 248 -13.45 -5.95 14.29
CA LEU A 248 -14.89 -6.14 14.13
C LEU A 248 -15.18 -5.96 12.65
N VAL A 249 -15.61 -7.02 12.01
CA VAL A 249 -15.86 -7.05 10.56
C VAL A 249 -17.35 -7.02 10.30
N GLU A 250 -17.78 -6.13 9.40
CA GLU A 250 -19.18 -6.03 9.02
C GLU A 250 -19.59 -7.24 8.19
N LYS A 251 -20.72 -7.86 8.56
CA LYS A 251 -21.29 -8.97 7.80
C LYS A 251 -21.78 -8.47 6.44
N GLU A 252 -21.48 -9.22 5.39
CA GLU A 252 -21.69 -8.79 4.00
C GLU A 252 -23.16 -8.41 3.70
N ASN A 253 -24.10 -9.18 4.16
CA ASN A 253 -25.52 -8.99 3.86
C ASN A 253 -26.32 -8.38 5.01
N PHE A 254 -25.63 -7.92 6.07
CA PHE A 254 -26.27 -7.37 7.27
C PHE A 254 -25.56 -6.10 7.71
N PRO A 255 -25.80 -4.97 6.99
CA PRO A 255 -25.15 -3.70 7.36
C PRO A 255 -25.43 -3.32 8.81
N GLY A 256 -24.37 -2.92 9.52
CA GLY A 256 -24.48 -2.58 10.95
C GLY A 256 -24.30 -3.77 11.88
N GLU A 257 -24.25 -5.00 11.35
CA GLU A 257 -23.94 -6.18 12.17
C GLU A 257 -22.48 -6.55 12.01
N TYR A 258 -21.83 -6.82 13.12
CA TYR A 258 -20.40 -7.11 13.17
C TYR A 258 -20.11 -8.46 13.80
N THR A 259 -19.01 -9.05 13.38
CA THR A 259 -18.47 -10.27 13.97
C THR A 259 -16.99 -10.02 14.33
N ALA A 260 -16.55 -10.60 15.42
CA ALA A 260 -15.16 -10.50 15.84
C ALA A 260 -14.29 -11.45 15.02
N LEU A 261 -13.16 -10.93 14.52
CA LEU A 261 -12.17 -11.71 13.78
C LEU A 261 -10.80 -11.47 14.40
N LYS A 262 -10.01 -12.53 14.50
CA LYS A 262 -8.61 -12.43 14.99
C LYS A 262 -7.69 -13.04 13.95
N THR A 263 -6.58 -12.34 13.68
CA THR A 263 -5.47 -12.87 12.89
C THR A 263 -4.29 -13.18 13.81
N ASN A 264 -3.39 -14.05 13.37
CA ASN A 264 -2.19 -14.41 14.11
C ASN A 264 -1.06 -14.72 13.13
N GLY A 265 -0.03 -13.91 13.14
CA GLY A 265 1.16 -14.11 12.30
C GLY A 265 0.93 -13.97 10.81
N ILE A 266 -0.04 -13.17 10.40
CA ILE A 266 -0.25 -12.83 8.99
C ILE A 266 -0.24 -11.30 8.82
N ASP A 267 0.40 -10.86 7.77
CA ASP A 267 0.47 -9.44 7.40
C ASP A 267 -0.87 -9.02 6.81
N VAL A 268 -1.36 -7.83 7.18
CA VAL A 268 -2.72 -7.40 6.80
C VAL A 268 -2.71 -5.93 6.35
N HIS A 269 -3.38 -5.65 5.25
CA HIS A 269 -3.67 -4.30 4.79
C HIS A 269 -4.97 -3.82 5.48
N LEU A 270 -4.85 -2.90 6.42
CA LEU A 270 -5.96 -2.43 7.27
C LEU A 270 -6.44 -1.06 6.79
N MET A 271 -7.50 -1.03 5.99
CA MET A 271 -7.93 0.18 5.28
C MET A 271 -8.65 1.22 6.17
N ASN A 272 -9.10 0.87 7.39
CA ASN A 272 -9.77 1.82 8.27
C ASN A 272 -8.76 2.68 9.03
N LYS A 273 -8.44 3.85 8.46
CA LYS A 273 -7.44 4.79 9.00
C LYS A 273 -7.88 5.40 10.33
N TYR A 274 -9.18 5.60 10.53
CA TYR A 274 -9.70 6.19 11.77
C TYR A 274 -9.47 5.26 12.97
N SER A 275 -9.86 4.00 12.84
CA SER A 275 -9.65 3.05 13.94
C SER A 275 -8.16 2.78 14.13
N MET A 276 -7.38 2.80 13.06
CA MET A 276 -5.93 2.65 13.15
C MET A 276 -5.28 3.79 13.94
N ALA A 277 -5.67 5.03 13.65
CA ALA A 277 -5.18 6.19 14.39
C ALA A 277 -5.53 6.08 15.90
N ARG A 278 -6.77 5.69 16.23
CA ARG A 278 -7.18 5.49 17.62
C ARG A 278 -6.31 4.46 18.35
N ILE A 279 -6.08 3.32 17.72
CA ILE A 279 -5.26 2.24 18.31
C ILE A 279 -3.82 2.71 18.55
N ILE A 280 -3.25 3.46 17.62
CA ILE A 280 -1.90 4.00 17.76
C ILE A 280 -1.84 4.98 18.94
N ASP A 281 -2.83 5.88 19.06
CA ASP A 281 -2.91 6.85 20.15
C ASP A 281 -3.07 6.17 21.52
N GLU A 282 -3.91 5.15 21.60
CA GLU A 282 -4.13 4.37 22.84
C GLU A 282 -2.86 3.60 23.23
N GLY A 283 -2.14 3.05 22.26
CA GLY A 283 -0.88 2.34 22.48
C GLY A 283 0.23 3.27 22.97
N ALA A 284 0.24 4.51 22.53
CA ALA A 284 1.22 5.50 22.95
C ALA A 284 1.01 5.96 24.41
N GLN A 285 -0.18 5.75 24.97
CA GLN A 285 -0.52 6.13 26.36
C GLN A 285 -0.21 5.01 27.37
N GLN A 286 0.17 3.83 26.94
CA GLN A 286 0.54 2.68 27.78
C GLN A 286 2.05 2.53 27.91
#